data_be7872f671f2494e92c89ca7ba146174
#
_entry.id   be7872f671f2494e92c89ca7ba146174
#
_cell.length_a   1.000
_cell.length_b   1.000
_cell.length_c   1.000
_cell.angle_alpha   90.00
_cell.angle_beta   90.00
_cell.angle_gamma   90.00
#
_symmetry.space_group_name_H-M   'P 1'
#
loop_
_entity.id
_entity.type
_entity.pdbx_description
1 polymer ?
#
loop_
_entity_poly.entity_id
_entity_poly.type
_entity_poly.pdbx_seq_one_letter_code
_entity_poly.pdbx_strand_id
1 'polypeptide(L)'
;MRYDYYPFDKTFDDIVSDDLAVLSTVAEGWYIEYKSEVPKASAVAKSVTAFANTYGGWLFYGVAEKSKDDPVAGAFPGIAREDADGALQRIRQAVANHTQPSPYFRVKSLVGPVDSIGLPEGRCVIVGQVPWGPEAPYIHKDGRIYRRVGDGSEPKPENDRFILDQLWGRSSKITKGYADWISRELETSEAEEHAAYVRLFLVADFWGDTGSLDAISLRRVREIMSDVTGDYTVPFHNVYQTSGGTICRQTADNDPEQLGLTWKLGGDFRSEVVIPLSKFRGNNLDTLGEWLEGYRNVERFIQLCVNQRYERPTVIDLNLLLHVLLGLARIQAALAKEFGWTGPIFAKMEISGVWRTIPFFDTHHVLNEYEKHGLPLVLQDRVTIYSGSDKGSFVELSGLQDDDIEKHRILMATELFVHIAHALGFHPAADQDDDGVDFSSSVGDFLNAGLRALDVQKNRTQRR
;
A
#
# COMPACT_ATOMS: atom_id res chain seq x y z
N MET A 1 -9.50 4.38 17.27
CA MET A 1 -9.57 3.01 17.77
C MET A 1 -10.56 2.31 16.87
N ARG A 2 -10.14 1.38 16.02
CA ARG A 2 -11.01 0.54 15.19
C ARG A 2 -11.38 -0.65 16.04
N TYR A 3 -12.65 -0.99 16.08
CA TYR A 3 -13.12 -2.20 16.73
C TYR A 3 -13.37 -3.22 15.62
N ASP A 4 -12.34 -4.02 15.34
CA ASP A 4 -12.47 -5.13 14.42
C ASP A 4 -12.82 -6.37 15.23
N TYR A 5 -14.04 -6.84 15.06
CA TYR A 5 -14.50 -8.07 15.69
C TYR A 5 -14.46 -9.20 14.68
N TYR A 6 -13.69 -10.22 15.00
CA TYR A 6 -13.56 -11.46 14.22
C TYR A 6 -14.07 -12.63 15.05
N PRO A 7 -15.14 -13.29 14.62
CA PRO A 7 -15.60 -14.51 15.30
C PRO A 7 -14.71 -15.73 15.00
N PHE A 8 -13.84 -15.63 13.98
CA PHE A 8 -12.94 -16.68 13.53
C PHE A 8 -11.47 -16.26 13.70
N ASP A 9 -10.60 -17.20 14.06
CA ASP A 9 -9.15 -17.01 14.11
C ASP A 9 -8.49 -17.19 12.70
N LYS A 10 -9.19 -16.79 11.66
CA LYS A 10 -8.77 -16.97 10.26
C LYS A 10 -9.16 -15.77 9.42
N THR A 11 -8.45 -15.55 8.30
CA THR A 11 -8.87 -14.55 7.32
C THR A 11 -10.20 -14.95 6.68
N PHE A 12 -10.92 -13.99 6.10
CA PHE A 12 -12.23 -14.28 5.48
C PHE A 12 -12.14 -15.39 4.43
N ASP A 13 -11.06 -15.42 3.65
CA ASP A 13 -10.90 -16.37 2.54
C ASP A 13 -10.60 -17.80 3.04
N ASP A 14 -9.92 -17.92 4.18
CA ASP A 14 -9.54 -19.20 4.81
C ASP A 14 -10.63 -19.86 5.65
N ILE A 15 -11.75 -19.16 5.93
CA ILE A 15 -12.86 -19.73 6.67
C ILE A 15 -13.48 -20.87 5.86
N VAL A 16 -13.59 -22.04 6.47
CA VAL A 16 -14.23 -23.25 5.93
C VAL A 16 -15.50 -23.60 6.69
N SER A 17 -16.28 -24.55 6.20
CA SER A 17 -17.58 -24.90 6.78
C SER A 17 -17.51 -25.37 8.24
N ASP A 18 -16.45 -26.06 8.63
CA ASP A 18 -16.25 -26.56 10.00
C ASP A 18 -16.06 -25.41 11.01
N ASP A 19 -15.51 -24.27 10.56
CA ASP A 19 -15.31 -23.11 11.42
C ASP A 19 -16.63 -22.48 11.91
N LEU A 20 -17.75 -22.76 11.22
CA LEU A 20 -19.08 -22.30 11.64
C LEU A 20 -19.48 -22.78 13.04
N ALA A 21 -18.85 -23.82 13.55
CA ALA A 21 -19.14 -24.35 14.89
C ALA A 21 -18.92 -23.30 16.01
N VAL A 22 -17.99 -22.35 15.82
CA VAL A 22 -17.73 -21.28 16.80
C VAL A 22 -18.97 -20.40 17.04
N LEU A 23 -19.85 -20.27 16.05
CA LEU A 23 -21.03 -19.41 16.12
C LEU A 23 -22.02 -19.87 17.20
N SER A 24 -21.95 -21.14 17.64
CA SER A 24 -22.76 -21.65 18.76
C SER A 24 -22.44 -20.97 20.10
N THR A 25 -21.31 -20.26 20.17
CA THR A 25 -20.88 -19.50 21.37
C THR A 25 -20.85 -17.99 21.14
N VAL A 26 -21.21 -17.53 19.96
CA VAL A 26 -21.17 -16.12 19.56
C VAL A 26 -22.59 -15.56 19.51
N ALA A 27 -22.87 -14.57 20.35
CA ALA A 27 -24.18 -13.96 20.40
C ALA A 27 -24.41 -12.92 19.27
N GLU A 28 -25.66 -12.86 18.78
CA GLU A 28 -26.11 -11.76 17.92
C GLU A 28 -26.01 -10.43 18.65
N GLY A 29 -25.66 -9.33 17.98
CA GLY A 29 -25.53 -8.03 18.63
C GLY A 29 -24.81 -7.01 17.74
N TRP A 30 -23.87 -6.26 18.32
CA TRP A 30 -23.15 -5.18 17.63
C TRP A 30 -22.49 -5.58 16.32
N TYR A 31 -21.92 -6.80 16.27
CA TYR A 31 -21.05 -7.26 15.20
C TYR A 31 -21.58 -8.46 14.43
N ILE A 32 -22.64 -9.09 14.92
CA ILE A 32 -23.17 -10.34 14.39
C ILE A 32 -24.64 -10.20 14.10
N GLU A 33 -25.08 -10.73 12.95
CA GLU A 33 -26.49 -10.88 12.60
C GLU A 33 -26.75 -12.26 12.00
N TYR A 34 -27.68 -13.02 12.59
CA TYR A 34 -28.15 -14.32 12.12
C TYR A 34 -29.51 -14.21 11.42
N LYS A 35 -29.65 -14.88 10.29
CA LYS A 35 -30.95 -15.02 9.61
C LYS A 35 -31.06 -16.42 9.00
N SER A 36 -32.22 -17.07 9.27
CA SER A 36 -32.48 -18.42 8.74
C SER A 36 -32.57 -18.48 7.21
N GLU A 37 -32.85 -17.36 6.55
CA GLU A 37 -32.94 -17.20 5.08
C GLU A 37 -32.42 -15.84 4.65
N VAL A 38 -32.16 -15.67 3.34
CA VAL A 38 -31.77 -14.36 2.78
C VAL A 38 -33.01 -13.44 2.75
N PRO A 39 -33.01 -12.32 3.49
CA PRO A 39 -34.13 -11.41 3.51
C PRO A 39 -34.38 -10.71 2.17
N LYS A 40 -35.46 -9.90 2.12
CA LYS A 40 -35.70 -9.01 0.96
C LYS A 40 -34.55 -8.03 0.75
N ALA A 41 -34.30 -7.64 -0.49
CA ALA A 41 -33.20 -6.79 -0.90
C ALA A 41 -33.02 -5.52 -0.02
N SER A 42 -34.11 -4.83 0.29
CA SER A 42 -34.07 -3.65 1.17
C SER A 42 -33.59 -3.96 2.60
N ALA A 43 -33.93 -5.13 3.14
CA ALA A 43 -33.49 -5.52 4.49
C ALA A 43 -32.01 -5.92 4.51
N VAL A 44 -31.54 -6.63 3.48
CA VAL A 44 -30.11 -6.94 3.29
C VAL A 44 -29.31 -5.64 3.25
N ALA A 45 -29.69 -4.70 2.39
CA ALA A 45 -29.01 -3.41 2.26
C ALA A 45 -29.02 -2.62 3.59
N LYS A 46 -30.13 -2.64 4.32
CA LYS A 46 -30.27 -1.99 5.62
C LYS A 46 -29.26 -2.53 6.64
N SER A 47 -29.11 -3.86 6.72
CA SER A 47 -28.14 -4.49 7.63
C SER A 47 -26.69 -4.17 7.24
N VAL A 48 -26.34 -4.30 5.96
CA VAL A 48 -25.01 -3.96 5.46
C VAL A 48 -24.69 -2.48 5.71
N THR A 49 -25.62 -1.57 5.39
CA THR A 49 -25.47 -0.14 5.65
C THR A 49 -25.25 0.16 7.14
N ALA A 50 -26.00 -0.49 8.01
CA ALA A 50 -25.87 -0.27 9.45
C ALA A 50 -24.53 -0.73 10.01
N PHE A 51 -24.00 -1.86 9.55
CA PHE A 51 -22.65 -2.30 9.91
C PHE A 51 -21.59 -1.33 9.39
N ALA A 52 -21.63 -0.94 8.12
CA ALA A 52 -20.67 -0.01 7.53
C ALA A 52 -20.68 1.36 8.22
N ASN A 53 -21.85 1.86 8.63
CA ASN A 53 -21.99 3.10 9.39
C ASN A 53 -21.56 2.99 10.86
N THR A 54 -21.42 1.78 11.41
CA THR A 54 -21.05 1.59 12.81
C THR A 54 -19.60 1.11 12.92
N TYR A 55 -19.36 -0.12 13.25
CA TYR A 55 -18.03 -0.70 13.52
C TYR A 55 -17.69 -1.86 12.59
N GLY A 56 -18.46 -2.06 11.52
CA GLY A 56 -18.42 -3.28 10.74
C GLY A 56 -19.16 -4.44 11.42
N GLY A 57 -19.08 -5.63 10.83
CA GLY A 57 -19.69 -6.83 11.39
C GLY A 57 -19.87 -7.95 10.38
N TRP A 58 -20.61 -8.97 10.81
CA TRP A 58 -20.79 -10.21 10.09
C TRP A 58 -22.27 -10.57 9.93
N LEU A 59 -22.60 -11.07 8.77
CA LEU A 59 -23.92 -11.53 8.39
C LEU A 59 -23.88 -13.03 8.10
N PHE A 60 -24.78 -13.79 8.69
CA PHE A 60 -24.89 -15.23 8.45
C PHE A 60 -26.31 -15.55 8.01
N TYR A 61 -26.46 -15.98 6.75
CA TYR A 61 -27.73 -16.44 6.22
C TYR A 61 -27.74 -17.96 6.14
N GLY A 62 -28.86 -18.57 6.57
CA GLY A 62 -28.97 -20.00 6.79
C GLY A 62 -28.66 -20.42 8.23
N VAL A 63 -28.65 -19.46 9.17
CA VAL A 63 -28.41 -19.67 10.61
C VAL A 63 -29.55 -19.09 11.38
N ALA A 64 -30.10 -19.84 12.35
CA ALA A 64 -31.17 -19.40 13.25
C ALA A 64 -30.62 -19.22 14.66
N GLU A 65 -31.09 -18.18 15.36
CA GLU A 65 -30.84 -17.96 16.78
C GLU A 65 -31.45 -19.10 17.63
N LYS A 66 -30.80 -19.41 18.73
CA LYS A 66 -31.29 -20.40 19.69
C LYS A 66 -32.57 -19.91 20.40
N SER A 67 -32.55 -18.70 20.91
CA SER A 67 -33.69 -18.00 21.48
C SER A 67 -33.41 -16.51 21.62
N LYS A 68 -34.44 -15.71 21.93
CA LYS A 68 -34.26 -14.26 22.18
C LYS A 68 -33.43 -13.96 23.43
N ASP A 69 -33.47 -14.85 24.42
CA ASP A 69 -32.71 -14.69 25.68
C ASP A 69 -31.31 -15.25 25.58
N ASP A 70 -31.04 -16.10 24.58
CA ASP A 70 -29.72 -16.67 24.27
C ASP A 70 -29.52 -16.59 22.76
N PRO A 71 -29.10 -15.41 22.23
CA PRO A 71 -29.08 -15.12 20.79
C PRO A 71 -27.83 -15.67 20.09
N VAL A 72 -27.31 -16.81 20.52
CA VAL A 72 -26.26 -17.55 19.80
C VAL A 72 -26.84 -18.36 18.65
N ALA A 73 -26.00 -18.82 17.73
CA ALA A 73 -26.46 -19.73 16.68
C ALA A 73 -26.95 -21.06 17.30
N GLY A 74 -28.22 -21.35 17.14
CA GLY A 74 -28.89 -22.54 17.70
C GLY A 74 -29.22 -23.61 16.67
N ALA A 75 -29.36 -23.24 15.40
CA ALA A 75 -29.61 -24.17 14.31
C ALA A 75 -29.02 -23.66 12.97
N PHE A 76 -28.62 -24.57 12.12
CA PHE A 76 -28.06 -24.30 10.82
C PHE A 76 -28.89 -24.97 9.70
N PRO A 77 -30.13 -24.47 9.44
CA PRO A 77 -30.99 -25.04 8.41
C PRO A 77 -30.36 -24.90 7.01
N GLY A 78 -29.48 -23.95 6.84
CA GLY A 78 -28.79 -23.68 5.58
C GLY A 78 -29.73 -23.21 4.47
N ILE A 79 -29.17 -22.69 3.39
CA ILE A 79 -29.81 -22.35 2.13
C ILE A 79 -29.54 -23.49 1.16
N ALA A 80 -30.46 -23.81 0.24
CA ALA A 80 -30.21 -24.84 -0.77
C ALA A 80 -28.95 -24.49 -1.59
N ARG A 81 -28.05 -25.46 -1.76
CA ARG A 81 -26.77 -25.27 -2.45
C ARG A 81 -26.97 -24.77 -3.90
N GLU A 82 -28.01 -25.27 -4.55
CA GLU A 82 -28.39 -24.86 -5.92
C GLU A 82 -28.79 -23.38 -6.01
N ASP A 83 -29.28 -22.78 -4.92
CA ASP A 83 -29.67 -21.38 -4.84
C ASP A 83 -28.52 -20.46 -4.40
N ALA A 84 -27.37 -20.99 -3.99
CA ALA A 84 -26.27 -20.24 -3.35
C ALA A 84 -25.75 -19.10 -4.25
N ASP A 85 -25.40 -19.37 -5.50
CA ASP A 85 -24.87 -18.36 -6.43
C ASP A 85 -25.89 -17.26 -6.71
N GLY A 86 -27.16 -17.66 -6.90
CA GLY A 86 -28.26 -16.71 -7.07
C GLY A 86 -28.49 -15.85 -5.82
N ALA A 87 -28.29 -16.40 -4.62
CA ALA A 87 -28.39 -15.68 -3.36
C ALA A 87 -27.22 -14.69 -3.19
N LEU A 88 -25.98 -15.10 -3.48
CA LEU A 88 -24.80 -14.22 -3.48
C LEU A 88 -24.96 -13.04 -4.44
N GLN A 89 -25.46 -13.29 -5.64
CA GLN A 89 -25.74 -12.25 -6.63
C GLN A 89 -26.83 -11.28 -6.14
N ARG A 90 -27.95 -11.81 -5.59
CA ARG A 90 -29.03 -11.00 -5.02
C ARG A 90 -28.54 -10.10 -3.88
N ILE A 91 -27.65 -10.59 -2.99
CA ILE A 91 -27.07 -9.81 -1.91
C ILE A 91 -26.25 -8.65 -2.48
N ARG A 92 -25.36 -8.92 -3.45
CA ARG A 92 -24.54 -7.87 -4.08
C ARG A 92 -25.41 -6.82 -4.78
N GLN A 93 -26.41 -7.24 -5.54
CA GLN A 93 -27.36 -6.33 -6.21
C GLN A 93 -28.21 -5.54 -5.21
N ALA A 94 -28.61 -6.17 -4.10
CA ALA A 94 -29.38 -5.50 -3.05
C ALA A 94 -28.59 -4.31 -2.48
N VAL A 95 -27.33 -4.48 -2.16
CA VAL A 95 -26.48 -3.42 -1.63
C VAL A 95 -26.27 -2.33 -2.69
N ALA A 96 -25.86 -2.71 -3.90
CA ALA A 96 -25.62 -1.76 -5.00
C ALA A 96 -26.84 -0.89 -5.33
N ASN A 97 -28.06 -1.48 -5.33
CA ASN A 97 -29.28 -0.80 -5.72
C ASN A 97 -30.00 -0.03 -4.59
N HIS A 98 -29.59 -0.26 -3.34
CA HIS A 98 -30.34 0.28 -2.19
C HIS A 98 -29.48 1.10 -1.23
N THR A 99 -28.19 1.32 -1.55
CA THR A 99 -27.27 2.06 -0.69
C THR A 99 -26.44 3.05 -1.51
N GLN A 100 -26.21 4.24 -0.98
CA GLN A 100 -25.37 5.26 -1.62
C GLN A 100 -24.59 6.05 -0.56
N PRO A 101 -23.22 6.14 -0.72
CA PRO A 101 -22.43 5.34 -1.65
C PRO A 101 -22.58 3.84 -1.34
N SER A 102 -22.13 2.94 -2.22
CA SER A 102 -22.19 1.50 -1.96
C SER A 102 -21.03 1.10 -1.04
N PRO A 103 -21.28 0.54 0.16
CA PRO A 103 -20.21 0.10 1.03
C PRO A 103 -19.50 -1.13 0.45
N TYR A 104 -18.21 -1.25 0.72
CA TYR A 104 -17.49 -2.47 0.47
C TYR A 104 -17.94 -3.57 1.42
N PHE A 105 -18.07 -4.80 0.93
CA PHE A 105 -18.32 -6.00 1.71
C PHE A 105 -17.93 -7.26 0.93
N ARG A 106 -17.69 -8.34 1.64
CA ARG A 106 -17.37 -9.64 1.07
C ARG A 106 -18.47 -10.64 1.42
N VAL A 107 -18.77 -11.56 0.51
CA VAL A 107 -19.73 -12.64 0.73
C VAL A 107 -19.26 -13.92 0.06
N LYS A 108 -19.39 -15.06 0.76
CA LYS A 108 -19.15 -16.39 0.23
C LYS A 108 -20.14 -17.41 0.81
N SER A 109 -20.26 -18.57 0.17
CA SER A 109 -21.03 -19.70 0.64
C SER A 109 -20.11 -20.78 1.22
N LEU A 110 -20.48 -21.32 2.37
CA LEU A 110 -19.83 -22.45 3.03
C LEU A 110 -20.77 -23.66 2.97
N VAL A 111 -20.34 -24.71 2.28
CA VAL A 111 -21.19 -25.85 1.92
C VAL A 111 -21.07 -26.96 2.96
N GLY A 112 -22.22 -27.53 3.39
CA GLY A 112 -22.28 -28.71 4.22
C GLY A 112 -22.04 -30.02 3.44
N PRO A 113 -21.97 -31.19 4.12
CA PRO A 113 -22.43 -31.34 5.50
C PRO A 113 -21.39 -30.89 6.54
N VAL A 114 -21.87 -30.46 7.73
CA VAL A 114 -21.06 -30.25 8.93
C VAL A 114 -21.82 -30.86 10.12
N ASP A 115 -21.44 -32.06 10.52
CA ASP A 115 -22.17 -32.85 11.51
C ASP A 115 -22.19 -32.19 12.89
N SER A 116 -21.10 -31.50 13.26
CA SER A 116 -20.96 -30.86 14.60
C SER A 116 -22.00 -29.77 14.87
N ILE A 117 -22.57 -29.16 13.82
CA ILE A 117 -23.59 -28.11 13.93
C ILE A 117 -24.90 -28.50 13.26
N GLY A 118 -25.02 -29.69 12.73
CA GLY A 118 -26.23 -30.19 12.07
C GLY A 118 -26.54 -29.48 10.73
N LEU A 119 -25.53 -28.92 10.03
CA LEU A 119 -25.70 -28.38 8.70
C LEU A 119 -25.83 -29.57 7.71
N PRO A 120 -26.98 -29.72 7.01
CA PRO A 120 -27.21 -30.90 6.19
C PRO A 120 -26.39 -30.90 4.88
N GLU A 121 -26.24 -32.07 4.29
CA GLU A 121 -25.76 -32.19 2.90
C GLU A 121 -26.69 -31.46 1.92
N GLY A 122 -26.12 -30.85 0.88
CA GLY A 122 -26.87 -30.04 -0.09
C GLY A 122 -27.37 -28.68 0.43
N ARG A 123 -26.91 -28.29 1.61
CA ARG A 123 -27.16 -26.98 2.21
C ARG A 123 -25.87 -26.18 2.36
N CYS A 124 -25.99 -24.86 2.45
CA CYS A 124 -24.86 -23.95 2.68
C CYS A 124 -25.26 -22.80 3.60
N VAL A 125 -24.30 -22.25 4.29
CA VAL A 125 -24.43 -20.98 5.01
C VAL A 125 -23.73 -19.90 4.16
N ILE A 126 -24.41 -18.76 3.94
CA ILE A 126 -23.78 -17.60 3.33
C ILE A 126 -23.21 -16.74 4.43
N VAL A 127 -21.91 -16.50 4.36
CA VAL A 127 -21.16 -15.63 5.27
C VAL A 127 -20.87 -14.31 4.58
N GLY A 128 -21.27 -13.21 5.22
CA GLY A 128 -20.98 -11.86 4.79
C GLY A 128 -20.10 -11.14 5.82
N GLN A 129 -19.04 -10.49 5.38
CA GLN A 129 -18.23 -9.58 6.19
C GLN A 129 -18.41 -8.16 5.67
N VAL A 130 -18.78 -7.26 6.55
CA VAL A 130 -18.94 -5.83 6.26
C VAL A 130 -17.93 -5.08 7.12
N PRO A 131 -16.88 -4.52 6.54
CA PRO A 131 -15.92 -3.72 7.28
C PRO A 131 -16.54 -2.38 7.71
N TRP A 132 -15.88 -1.72 8.64
CA TRP A 132 -16.16 -0.33 8.98
C TRP A 132 -15.99 0.55 7.73
N GLY A 133 -17.04 1.27 7.35
CA GLY A 133 -17.07 2.01 6.10
C GLY A 133 -16.43 3.40 6.22
N PRO A 134 -15.36 3.68 5.49
CA PRO A 134 -14.65 4.97 5.54
C PRO A 134 -15.40 6.12 4.88
N GLU A 135 -16.25 5.84 3.89
CA GLU A 135 -17.04 6.81 3.13
C GLU A 135 -18.40 7.12 3.75
N ALA A 136 -18.58 6.77 5.03
CA ALA A 136 -19.83 7.08 5.73
C ALA A 136 -20.16 8.58 5.65
N PRO A 137 -21.48 8.93 5.68
CA PRO A 137 -22.62 8.03 5.92
C PRO A 137 -23.07 7.28 4.64
N TYR A 138 -23.30 6.00 4.79
CA TYR A 138 -23.99 5.19 3.79
C TYR A 138 -25.49 5.33 3.99
N ILE A 139 -26.17 5.84 2.97
CA ILE A 139 -27.59 6.18 3.04
C ILE A 139 -28.39 5.09 2.33
N HIS A 140 -29.35 4.51 3.03
CA HIS A 140 -30.28 3.57 2.44
C HIS A 140 -31.28 4.29 1.52
N LYS A 141 -31.80 3.62 0.50
CA LYS A 141 -32.70 4.19 -0.51
C LYS A 141 -33.99 4.86 0.01
N ASP A 142 -34.36 4.56 1.25
CA ASP A 142 -35.48 5.25 1.91
C ASP A 142 -35.09 6.62 2.49
N GLY A 143 -33.87 7.09 2.23
CA GLY A 143 -33.30 8.35 2.69
C GLY A 143 -32.81 8.33 4.13
N ARG A 144 -32.69 7.17 4.78
CA ARG A 144 -32.28 7.04 6.17
C ARG A 144 -30.86 6.51 6.28
N ILE A 145 -30.17 6.97 7.33
CA ILE A 145 -28.87 6.47 7.76
C ILE A 145 -29.13 5.47 8.88
N TYR A 146 -28.82 4.20 8.64
CA TYR A 146 -29.01 3.14 9.64
C TYR A 146 -27.71 2.85 10.37
N ARG A 147 -27.82 2.54 11.65
CA ARG A 147 -26.71 2.10 12.50
C ARG A 147 -27.12 0.94 13.42
N ARG A 148 -26.11 0.20 13.87
CA ARG A 148 -26.29 -0.73 15.01
C ARG A 148 -26.23 0.11 16.28
N VAL A 149 -27.20 -0.08 17.18
CA VAL A 149 -27.33 0.70 18.43
C VAL A 149 -27.64 -0.24 19.58
N GLY A 150 -26.76 -0.32 20.56
CA GLY A 150 -26.89 -1.22 21.69
C GLY A 150 -26.83 -2.70 21.28
N ASP A 151 -27.24 -3.59 22.18
CA ASP A 151 -27.26 -5.03 21.95
C ASP A 151 -28.41 -5.50 21.03
N GLY A 152 -29.13 -4.55 20.43
CA GLY A 152 -30.23 -4.86 19.53
C GLY A 152 -29.75 -5.33 18.17
N SER A 153 -30.32 -6.46 17.71
CA SER A 153 -30.01 -7.04 16.38
C SER A 153 -30.58 -6.24 15.21
N GLU A 154 -31.56 -5.34 15.45
CA GLU A 154 -32.16 -4.56 14.36
C GLU A 154 -31.46 -3.23 14.14
N PRO A 155 -31.13 -2.90 12.88
CA PRO A 155 -30.63 -1.59 12.50
C PRO A 155 -31.65 -0.49 12.82
N LYS A 156 -31.21 0.60 13.48
CA LYS A 156 -32.05 1.75 13.81
C LYS A 156 -31.66 2.97 12.99
N PRO A 157 -32.63 3.80 12.56
CA PRO A 157 -32.29 5.09 11.93
C PRO A 157 -31.60 5.99 12.93
N GLU A 158 -30.52 6.65 12.48
CA GLU A 158 -29.80 7.60 13.31
C GLU A 158 -30.41 9.00 13.18
N ASN A 159 -30.69 9.61 14.31
CA ASN A 159 -31.30 10.94 14.42
C ASN A 159 -30.45 11.88 15.31
N ASP A 160 -29.43 11.37 15.97
CA ASP A 160 -28.53 12.18 16.78
C ASP A 160 -27.60 13.00 15.89
N ARG A 161 -27.74 14.32 15.96
CA ARG A 161 -26.95 15.24 15.18
C ARG A 161 -25.45 15.07 15.38
N PHE A 162 -25.00 14.86 16.62
CA PHE A 162 -23.57 14.66 16.92
C PHE A 162 -23.00 13.43 16.21
N ILE A 163 -23.75 12.35 16.19
CA ILE A 163 -23.37 11.12 15.50
C ILE A 163 -23.38 11.31 13.98
N LEU A 164 -24.40 12.01 13.45
CA LEU A 164 -24.47 12.34 12.03
C LEU A 164 -23.27 13.21 11.58
N ASP A 165 -22.92 14.22 12.37
CA ASP A 165 -21.73 15.07 12.09
C ASP A 165 -20.43 14.24 12.12
N GLN A 166 -20.32 13.25 13.01
CA GLN A 166 -19.18 12.33 13.02
C GLN A 166 -19.13 11.45 11.77
N LEU A 167 -20.28 10.95 11.31
CA LEU A 167 -20.34 10.14 10.09
C LEU A 167 -19.95 10.97 8.86
N TRP A 168 -20.51 12.17 8.70
CA TRP A 168 -20.16 13.08 7.62
C TRP A 168 -18.69 13.50 7.66
N GLY A 169 -18.12 13.67 8.85
CA GLY A 169 -16.71 13.99 9.02
C GLY A 169 -15.73 12.84 8.82
N ARG A 170 -16.20 11.60 8.65
CA ARG A 170 -15.35 10.40 8.67
C ARG A 170 -14.34 10.40 7.53
N SER A 171 -14.78 10.54 6.29
CA SER A 171 -13.91 10.59 5.10
C SER A 171 -12.92 11.74 5.17
N SER A 172 -13.38 12.93 5.57
CA SER A 172 -12.49 14.10 5.72
C SER A 172 -11.40 13.89 6.77
N LYS A 173 -11.71 13.19 7.88
CA LYS A 173 -10.71 12.86 8.91
C LYS A 173 -9.65 11.89 8.38
N ILE A 174 -10.04 10.92 7.58
CA ILE A 174 -9.11 9.97 6.95
C ILE A 174 -8.19 10.73 5.99
N THR A 175 -8.77 11.50 5.06
CA THR A 175 -8.00 12.32 4.10
C THR A 175 -7.04 13.27 4.81
N LYS A 176 -7.51 13.95 5.86
CA LYS A 176 -6.65 14.80 6.69
C LYS A 176 -5.54 14.01 7.38
N GLY A 177 -5.83 12.82 7.90
CA GLY A 177 -4.81 11.96 8.52
C GLY A 177 -3.69 11.56 7.55
N TYR A 178 -4.02 11.29 6.29
CA TYR A 178 -3.02 11.06 5.24
C TYR A 178 -2.26 12.35 4.87
N ALA A 179 -2.96 13.48 4.75
CA ALA A 179 -2.34 14.77 4.49
C ALA A 179 -1.33 15.13 5.59
N ASP A 180 -1.72 15.02 6.85
CA ASP A 180 -0.88 15.30 8.01
C ASP A 180 0.34 14.34 8.07
N TRP A 181 0.16 13.08 7.66
CA TRP A 181 1.25 12.11 7.62
C TRP A 181 2.26 12.42 6.52
N ILE A 182 1.80 12.70 5.30
CA ILE A 182 2.65 12.99 4.13
C ILE A 182 3.36 14.33 4.31
N SER A 183 2.69 15.35 4.87
CA SER A 183 3.23 16.70 5.04
C SER A 183 4.25 16.83 6.16
N ARG A 184 4.44 15.80 7.01
CA ARG A 184 5.47 15.84 8.04
C ARG A 184 6.84 16.02 7.40
N GLU A 185 7.54 17.03 7.83
CA GLU A 185 8.91 17.22 7.40
C GLU A 185 9.80 16.09 7.91
N LEU A 186 10.80 15.74 7.12
CA LEU A 186 11.83 14.82 7.58
C LEU A 186 12.75 15.59 8.51
N GLU A 187 12.95 15.05 9.71
CA GLU A 187 13.96 15.58 10.63
C GLU A 187 15.34 15.19 10.11
N THR A 188 16.15 16.18 9.80
CA THR A 188 17.51 16.02 9.28
C THR A 188 18.49 16.69 10.23
N SER A 189 19.72 16.19 10.30
CA SER A 189 20.82 16.85 10.99
C SER A 189 21.33 18.05 10.18
N GLU A 190 22.14 18.92 10.79
CA GLU A 190 22.79 20.03 10.10
C GLU A 190 23.64 19.54 8.92
N ALA A 191 24.29 18.39 9.04
CA ALA A 191 25.07 17.75 7.98
C ALA A 191 24.22 17.31 6.79
N GLU A 192 22.92 17.06 7.02
CA GLU A 192 21.97 16.58 6.01
C GLU A 192 21.11 17.68 5.39
N GLU A 193 21.21 18.94 5.87
CA GLU A 193 20.38 20.06 5.40
C GLU A 193 20.36 20.22 3.88
N HIS A 194 21.41 19.76 3.21
CA HIS A 194 21.58 19.82 1.77
C HIS A 194 21.54 18.45 1.07
N ALA A 195 21.23 17.40 1.79
CA ALA A 195 21.11 16.06 1.24
C ALA A 195 19.91 15.97 0.27
N ALA A 196 20.04 15.09 -0.73
CA ALA A 196 18.93 14.77 -1.61
C ALA A 196 18.37 13.39 -1.24
N TYR A 197 17.06 13.25 -1.28
CA TYR A 197 16.39 11.97 -1.00
C TYR A 197 15.05 11.84 -1.68
N VAL A 198 14.64 10.58 -1.87
CA VAL A 198 13.27 10.22 -2.23
C VAL A 198 12.56 9.73 -0.97
N ARG A 199 11.38 10.28 -0.69
CA ARG A 199 10.44 9.73 0.28
C ARG A 199 9.36 8.98 -0.46
N LEU A 200 9.24 7.70 -0.17
CA LEU A 200 8.21 6.83 -0.74
C LEU A 200 7.21 6.48 0.35
N PHE A 201 5.96 6.85 0.15
CA PHE A 201 4.84 6.49 1.00
C PHE A 201 4.07 5.34 0.35
N LEU A 202 3.89 4.24 1.09
CA LEU A 202 3.15 3.07 0.64
C LEU A 202 1.95 2.84 1.55
N VAL A 203 0.78 2.62 0.94
CA VAL A 203 -0.48 2.40 1.64
C VAL A 203 -1.14 1.16 1.06
N ALA A 204 -1.40 0.15 1.89
CA ALA A 204 -2.05 -1.08 1.47
C ALA A 204 -3.54 -0.86 1.18
N ASP A 205 -4.21 -0.12 2.06
CA ASP A 205 -5.60 0.25 1.88
C ASP A 205 -5.81 1.71 2.23
N PHE A 206 -6.24 2.46 1.23
CA PHE A 206 -6.50 3.88 1.36
C PHE A 206 -7.68 4.19 2.29
N TRP A 207 -8.65 3.31 2.33
CA TRP A 207 -9.88 3.51 3.07
C TRP A 207 -9.90 2.83 4.44
N GLY A 208 -8.86 2.04 4.71
CA GLY A 208 -8.66 1.52 6.04
C GLY A 208 -9.35 0.21 6.36
N ASP A 209 -9.56 -0.66 5.39
CA ASP A 209 -9.93 -2.07 5.64
C ASP A 209 -8.70 -2.92 6.05
N THR A 210 -7.75 -2.27 6.72
CA THR A 210 -6.59 -2.95 7.31
C THR A 210 -6.95 -3.72 8.58
N GLY A 211 -8.22 -3.79 8.93
CA GLY A 211 -8.71 -4.59 10.04
C GLY A 211 -8.58 -6.10 9.84
N SER A 212 -8.29 -6.55 8.62
CA SER A 212 -8.01 -7.94 8.30
C SER A 212 -6.52 -8.27 8.24
N LEU A 213 -5.63 -7.32 8.55
CA LEU A 213 -4.20 -7.59 8.56
C LEU A 213 -3.81 -8.43 9.77
N ASP A 214 -3.04 -9.47 9.53
CA ASP A 214 -2.50 -10.29 10.60
C ASP A 214 -1.44 -9.49 11.39
N ALA A 215 -1.42 -9.72 12.71
CA ALA A 215 -0.40 -9.10 13.55
C ALA A 215 0.96 -9.74 13.28
N ILE A 216 1.88 -8.96 12.69
CA ILE A 216 3.23 -9.43 12.43
C ILE A 216 4.14 -9.24 13.65
N SER A 217 4.88 -10.28 14.03
CA SER A 217 5.85 -10.20 15.11
C SER A 217 7.10 -9.40 14.70
N LEU A 218 7.70 -8.66 15.65
CA LEU A 218 8.97 -7.95 15.40
C LEU A 218 10.09 -8.90 14.91
N ARG A 219 10.09 -10.14 15.38
CA ARG A 219 11.03 -11.16 14.91
C ARG A 219 10.86 -11.40 13.41
N ARG A 220 9.60 -11.55 12.96
CA ARG A 220 9.32 -11.82 11.55
C ARG A 220 9.63 -10.61 10.66
N VAL A 221 9.35 -9.40 11.14
CA VAL A 221 9.77 -8.16 10.45
C VAL A 221 11.30 -8.15 10.28
N ARG A 222 12.06 -8.48 11.34
CA ARG A 222 13.53 -8.56 11.27
C ARG A 222 14.01 -9.55 10.22
N GLU A 223 13.43 -10.75 10.18
CA GLU A 223 13.78 -11.78 9.21
C GLU A 223 13.56 -11.27 7.76
N ILE A 224 12.42 -10.65 7.48
CA ILE A 224 12.11 -10.12 6.15
C ILE A 224 13.04 -8.95 5.79
N MET A 225 13.23 -8.01 6.71
CA MET A 225 14.03 -6.80 6.47
C MET A 225 15.53 -7.07 6.31
N SER A 226 16.05 -8.13 6.93
CA SER A 226 17.46 -8.50 6.85
C SER A 226 17.77 -9.56 5.79
N ASP A 227 16.79 -10.01 5.02
CA ASP A 227 16.96 -11.07 4.02
C ASP A 227 17.91 -10.60 2.89
N VAL A 228 18.98 -11.38 2.70
CA VAL A 228 20.00 -11.18 1.66
C VAL A 228 19.93 -12.25 0.56
N THR A 229 18.90 -13.08 0.55
CA THR A 229 18.77 -14.16 -0.45
C THR A 229 18.25 -13.63 -1.78
N GLY A 230 18.88 -14.02 -2.89
CA GLY A 230 18.48 -13.64 -4.26
C GLY A 230 19.09 -12.31 -4.76
N ASP A 231 18.62 -11.86 -5.92
CA ASP A 231 19.14 -10.69 -6.60
C ASP A 231 18.51 -9.38 -6.07
N TYR A 232 19.23 -8.27 -6.20
CA TYR A 232 18.79 -6.93 -5.84
C TYR A 232 18.33 -6.81 -4.39
N THR A 233 19.12 -7.35 -3.44
CA THR A 233 18.79 -7.28 -2.02
C THR A 233 19.18 -5.95 -1.41
N VAL A 234 18.32 -5.44 -0.53
CA VAL A 234 18.54 -4.19 0.22
C VAL A 234 18.27 -4.49 1.70
N PRO A 235 19.24 -5.12 2.41
CA PRO A 235 19.03 -5.54 3.77
C PRO A 235 19.03 -4.34 4.75
N PHE A 236 18.16 -4.40 5.73
CA PHE A 236 18.15 -3.49 6.87
C PHE A 236 18.75 -4.19 8.10
N HIS A 237 19.80 -3.61 8.67
CA HIS A 237 20.54 -4.25 9.78
C HIS A 237 20.01 -3.83 11.15
N ASN A 238 19.42 -2.64 11.25
CA ASN A 238 18.83 -2.11 12.47
C ASN A 238 17.31 -2.12 12.38
N VAL A 239 16.65 -3.02 13.12
CA VAL A 239 15.20 -3.16 13.16
C VAL A 239 14.71 -3.13 14.60
N TYR A 240 13.97 -2.11 14.97
CA TYR A 240 13.49 -1.89 16.34
C TYR A 240 12.10 -1.28 16.38
N GLN A 241 11.39 -1.52 17.47
CA GLN A 241 10.02 -1.05 17.66
C GLN A 241 10.00 0.32 18.36
N THR A 242 9.08 1.17 17.92
CA THR A 242 8.78 2.47 18.52
C THR A 242 7.27 2.58 18.79
N SER A 243 6.85 3.65 19.46
CA SER A 243 5.41 3.93 19.66
C SER A 243 4.63 4.15 18.34
N GLY A 244 5.32 4.50 17.25
CA GLY A 244 4.72 4.75 15.94
C GLY A 244 4.78 3.56 14.97
N GLY A 245 5.34 2.42 15.38
CA GLY A 245 5.55 1.25 14.54
C GLY A 245 6.98 0.73 14.58
N THR A 246 7.42 0.07 13.54
CA THR A 246 8.77 -0.48 13.42
C THR A 246 9.64 0.41 12.54
N ILE A 247 10.84 0.73 13.01
CA ILE A 247 11.87 1.44 12.25
C ILE A 247 12.91 0.43 11.79
N CYS A 248 13.21 0.45 10.50
CA CYS A 248 14.25 -0.36 9.88
C CYS A 248 15.26 0.57 9.21
N ARG A 249 16.55 0.44 9.55
CA ARG A 249 17.61 1.29 9.00
C ARG A 249 18.76 0.45 8.44
N GLN A 250 19.31 0.94 7.35
CA GLN A 250 20.59 0.48 6.83
C GLN A 250 21.69 1.34 7.43
N THR A 251 22.61 0.71 8.16
CA THR A 251 23.68 1.39 8.90
C THR A 251 25.04 0.96 8.35
N ALA A 252 25.30 1.23 7.07
CA ALA A 252 26.56 0.82 6.45
C ALA A 252 27.79 1.38 7.18
N ASP A 253 27.68 2.62 7.69
CA ASP A 253 28.81 3.32 8.29
C ASP A 253 28.63 3.64 9.77
N ASN A 254 27.55 3.19 10.43
CA ASN A 254 27.20 3.48 11.82
C ASN A 254 27.23 4.98 12.21
N ASP A 255 27.16 5.87 11.22
CA ASP A 255 27.11 7.29 11.45
C ASP A 255 25.68 7.73 11.79
N PRO A 256 25.37 8.08 13.05
CA PRO A 256 24.02 8.48 13.43
C PRO A 256 23.59 9.82 12.81
N GLU A 257 24.53 10.62 12.34
CA GLU A 257 24.27 11.93 11.72
C GLU A 257 23.90 11.82 10.23
N GLN A 258 24.12 10.65 9.63
CA GLN A 258 23.75 10.43 8.23
C GLN A 258 22.42 9.70 8.10
N LEU A 259 21.56 10.24 7.23
CA LEU A 259 20.30 9.62 6.87
C LEU A 259 20.59 8.40 5.96
N GLY A 260 20.68 7.24 6.57
CA GLY A 260 20.73 5.98 5.82
C GLY A 260 19.36 5.63 5.24
N LEU A 261 19.32 4.65 4.35
CA LEU A 261 18.07 4.08 3.88
C LEU A 261 17.23 3.63 5.09
N THR A 262 16.05 4.23 5.22
CA THR A 262 15.18 4.04 6.39
C THR A 262 13.77 3.66 5.95
N TRP A 263 13.21 2.63 6.56
CA TRP A 263 11.82 2.20 6.39
C TRP A 263 11.09 2.31 7.73
N LYS A 264 10.05 3.11 7.77
CA LYS A 264 9.13 3.22 8.90
C LYS A 264 7.86 2.45 8.57
N LEU A 265 7.62 1.34 9.25
CA LEU A 265 6.48 0.44 9.05
C LEU A 265 5.46 0.65 10.18
N GLY A 266 4.27 1.14 9.85
CA GLY A 266 3.15 1.26 10.77
C GLY A 266 2.46 -0.08 11.04
N GLY A 267 1.74 -0.17 12.17
CA GLY A 267 0.95 -1.37 12.50
C GLY A 267 -0.26 -1.60 11.57
N ASP A 268 -0.61 -0.59 10.78
CA ASP A 268 -1.66 -0.63 9.74
C ASP A 268 -1.06 -0.81 8.32
N PHE A 269 0.14 -1.36 8.23
CA PHE A 269 0.89 -1.60 7.00
C PHE A 269 1.24 -0.35 6.19
N ARG A 270 0.95 0.86 6.69
CA ARG A 270 1.48 2.09 6.09
C ARG A 270 3.00 2.13 6.23
N SER A 271 3.66 2.51 5.16
CA SER A 271 5.12 2.58 5.12
C SER A 271 5.59 3.94 4.62
N GLU A 272 6.61 4.49 5.25
CA GLU A 272 7.40 5.60 4.74
C GLU A 272 8.83 5.11 4.56
N VAL A 273 9.32 5.15 3.31
CA VAL A 273 10.69 4.76 2.99
C VAL A 273 11.46 5.99 2.56
N VAL A 274 12.58 6.26 3.23
CA VAL A 274 13.49 7.37 2.90
C VAL A 274 14.73 6.81 2.23
N ILE A 275 14.92 7.19 0.96
CA ILE A 275 16.00 6.71 0.09
C ILE A 275 16.96 7.88 -0.12
N PRO A 276 18.16 7.90 0.48
CA PRO A 276 19.15 8.93 0.23
C PRO A 276 19.68 8.84 -1.19
N LEU A 277 19.86 9.99 -1.83
CA LEU A 277 20.44 10.11 -3.16
C LEU A 277 21.84 10.69 -3.05
N SER A 278 22.79 10.07 -3.75
CA SER A 278 24.16 10.59 -3.81
C SER A 278 24.21 11.90 -4.61
N LYS A 279 24.60 12.99 -3.95
CA LYS A 279 24.63 14.34 -4.52
C LYS A 279 26.03 14.92 -4.49
N PHE A 280 26.49 15.37 -5.66
CA PHE A 280 27.74 16.09 -5.82
C PHE A 280 27.51 17.60 -5.78
N ARG A 281 28.33 18.28 -4.98
CA ARG A 281 28.51 19.73 -4.99
C ARG A 281 30.00 20.03 -5.05
N GLY A 282 30.52 20.18 -6.24
CA GLY A 282 31.93 20.47 -6.43
C GLY A 282 32.20 21.87 -6.93
N ASN A 283 33.48 22.24 -6.92
CA ASN A 283 33.91 23.55 -7.34
C ASN A 283 34.25 23.64 -8.86
N ASN A 284 34.43 22.49 -9.51
CA ASN A 284 34.79 22.41 -10.94
C ASN A 284 34.43 21.04 -11.51
N LEU A 285 34.65 20.87 -12.82
CA LEU A 285 34.39 19.65 -13.55
C LEU A 285 35.42 18.53 -13.30
N ASP A 286 36.65 18.89 -12.90
CA ASP A 286 37.67 17.88 -12.59
C ASP A 286 37.26 17.08 -11.35
N THR A 287 36.84 17.78 -10.29
CA THR A 287 36.32 17.12 -9.06
C THR A 287 35.06 16.33 -9.32
N LEU A 288 34.21 16.74 -10.29
CA LEU A 288 33.09 15.93 -10.74
C LEU A 288 33.56 14.64 -11.40
N GLY A 289 34.58 14.72 -12.26
CA GLY A 289 35.18 13.55 -12.91
C GLY A 289 35.73 12.54 -11.90
N GLU A 290 36.45 13.02 -10.88
CA GLU A 290 36.95 12.20 -9.77
C GLU A 290 35.79 11.55 -8.97
N TRP A 291 34.73 12.29 -8.73
CA TRP A 291 33.55 11.78 -8.00
C TRP A 291 32.77 10.73 -8.78
N LEU A 292 32.75 10.82 -10.12
CA LEU A 292 32.10 9.85 -11.02
C LEU A 292 33.05 8.72 -11.45
N GLU A 293 34.31 8.67 -10.95
CA GLU A 293 35.25 7.64 -11.32
C GLU A 293 34.68 6.22 -11.09
N GLY A 294 34.82 5.38 -12.12
CA GLY A 294 34.26 4.01 -12.11
C GLY A 294 33.03 3.84 -12.99
N TYR A 295 32.38 4.91 -13.41
CA TYR A 295 31.34 4.85 -14.44
C TYR A 295 31.95 4.88 -15.85
N ARG A 296 31.23 4.39 -16.87
CA ARG A 296 31.71 4.26 -18.25
C ARG A 296 31.65 5.55 -19.03
N ASN A 297 30.64 6.35 -18.81
CA ASN A 297 30.29 7.50 -19.67
C ASN A 297 30.63 8.84 -19.02
N VAL A 298 31.58 8.88 -18.10
CA VAL A 298 31.99 10.08 -17.34
C VAL A 298 32.47 11.19 -18.27
N GLU A 299 33.41 10.89 -19.15
CA GLU A 299 34.00 11.87 -20.09
C GLU A 299 32.90 12.50 -20.95
N ARG A 300 31.98 11.69 -21.47
CA ARG A 300 30.87 12.16 -22.28
C ARG A 300 29.93 13.09 -21.49
N PHE A 301 29.59 12.73 -20.24
CA PHE A 301 28.77 13.57 -19.39
C PHE A 301 29.46 14.90 -19.05
N ILE A 302 30.74 14.88 -18.74
CA ILE A 302 31.52 16.10 -18.50
C ILE A 302 31.56 16.98 -19.77
N GLN A 303 31.73 16.38 -20.95
CA GLN A 303 31.71 17.14 -22.20
C GLN A 303 30.34 17.80 -22.44
N LEU A 304 29.24 17.17 -22.07
CA LEU A 304 27.89 17.78 -22.10
C LEU A 304 27.80 18.98 -21.17
N CYS A 305 28.36 18.88 -19.96
CA CYS A 305 28.43 20.01 -19.03
C CYS A 305 29.23 21.18 -19.62
N VAL A 306 30.40 20.89 -20.26
CA VAL A 306 31.21 21.90 -20.92
C VAL A 306 30.44 22.59 -22.06
N ASN A 307 29.79 21.80 -22.93
CA ASN A 307 29.06 22.31 -24.09
C ASN A 307 27.93 23.25 -23.67
N GLN A 308 27.32 23.01 -22.51
CA GLN A 308 26.26 23.84 -21.95
C GLN A 308 26.77 24.88 -20.95
N ARG A 309 28.07 25.03 -20.79
CA ARG A 309 28.72 26.05 -19.94
C ARG A 309 28.41 25.89 -18.45
N TYR A 310 28.19 24.65 -17.97
CA TYR A 310 28.09 24.37 -16.56
C TYR A 310 29.49 24.18 -15.95
N GLU A 311 30.06 25.25 -15.40
CA GLU A 311 31.40 25.22 -14.78
C GLU A 311 31.39 24.55 -13.39
N ARG A 312 30.25 24.66 -12.66
CA ARG A 312 30.06 24.16 -11.28
C ARG A 312 28.72 23.43 -11.17
N PRO A 313 28.54 22.29 -11.84
CA PRO A 313 27.29 21.58 -11.81
C PRO A 313 27.07 20.93 -10.45
N THR A 314 25.84 20.94 -9.99
CA THR A 314 25.38 20.06 -8.90
C THR A 314 24.73 18.84 -9.54
N VAL A 315 25.21 17.66 -9.21
CA VAL A 315 24.81 16.41 -9.89
C VAL A 315 24.21 15.43 -8.87
N ILE A 316 23.13 14.77 -9.27
CA ILE A 316 22.55 13.65 -8.51
C ILE A 316 22.84 12.37 -9.27
N ASP A 317 23.48 11.43 -8.60
CA ASP A 317 23.75 10.09 -9.10
C ASP A 317 22.55 9.19 -8.82
N LEU A 318 21.83 8.80 -9.85
CA LEU A 318 20.60 8.01 -9.78
C LEU A 318 20.78 6.55 -10.23
N ASN A 319 22.04 6.16 -10.53
CA ASN A 319 22.31 4.84 -11.10
C ASN A 319 21.89 3.67 -10.20
N LEU A 320 21.94 3.85 -8.88
CA LEU A 320 21.54 2.81 -7.93
C LEU A 320 20.03 2.75 -7.68
N LEU A 321 19.28 3.77 -8.12
CA LEU A 321 17.87 3.94 -7.73
C LEU A 321 16.98 2.75 -8.13
N LEU A 322 17.05 2.28 -9.37
CA LEU A 322 16.24 1.14 -9.83
C LEU A 322 16.56 -0.13 -9.02
N HIS A 323 17.84 -0.34 -8.70
CA HIS A 323 18.29 -1.46 -7.87
C HIS A 323 17.67 -1.43 -6.46
N VAL A 324 17.71 -0.25 -5.83
CA VAL A 324 17.08 -0.04 -4.53
C VAL A 324 15.57 -0.28 -4.61
N LEU A 325 14.89 0.27 -5.62
CA LEU A 325 13.44 0.08 -5.79
C LEU A 325 13.05 -1.39 -5.99
N LEU A 326 13.85 -2.19 -6.70
CA LEU A 326 13.64 -3.64 -6.84
C LEU A 326 13.75 -4.36 -5.48
N GLY A 327 14.74 -4.00 -4.68
CA GLY A 327 14.88 -4.54 -3.33
C GLY A 327 13.73 -4.16 -2.41
N LEU A 328 13.29 -2.90 -2.46
CA LEU A 328 12.15 -2.40 -1.68
C LEU A 328 10.84 -3.08 -2.11
N ALA A 329 10.60 -3.25 -3.41
CA ALA A 329 9.43 -3.94 -3.94
C ALA A 329 9.37 -5.40 -3.45
N ARG A 330 10.52 -6.08 -3.37
CA ARG A 330 10.65 -7.42 -2.81
C ARG A 330 10.26 -7.47 -1.32
N ILE A 331 10.78 -6.55 -0.52
CA ILE A 331 10.43 -6.44 0.89
C ILE A 331 8.94 -6.16 1.04
N GLN A 332 8.39 -5.23 0.24
CA GLN A 332 6.97 -4.91 0.26
C GLN A 332 6.09 -6.12 -0.05
N ALA A 333 6.46 -6.92 -1.05
CA ALA A 333 5.74 -8.16 -1.38
C ALA A 333 5.79 -9.19 -0.26
N ALA A 334 6.96 -9.36 0.37
CA ALA A 334 7.12 -10.26 1.52
C ALA A 334 6.31 -9.81 2.74
N LEU A 335 6.28 -8.50 3.02
CA LEU A 335 5.46 -7.92 4.07
C LEU A 335 3.96 -8.08 3.77
N ALA A 336 3.52 -7.80 2.54
CA ALA A 336 2.13 -7.95 2.13
C ALA A 336 1.65 -9.40 2.35
N LYS A 337 2.46 -10.37 1.94
CA LYS A 337 2.17 -11.79 2.18
C LYS A 337 2.06 -12.13 3.66
N GLU A 338 2.95 -11.59 4.49
CA GLU A 338 2.97 -11.87 5.92
C GLU A 338 1.79 -11.20 6.65
N PHE A 339 1.37 -10.02 6.19
CA PHE A 339 0.17 -9.35 6.67
C PHE A 339 -1.15 -9.93 6.10
N GLY A 340 -1.08 -10.95 5.21
CA GLY A 340 -2.24 -11.49 4.53
C GLY A 340 -2.90 -10.53 3.54
N TRP A 341 -2.19 -9.51 3.06
CA TRP A 341 -2.71 -8.51 2.13
C TRP A 341 -2.54 -8.95 0.68
N THR A 342 -3.65 -9.03 -0.05
CA THR A 342 -3.70 -9.39 -1.48
C THR A 342 -4.22 -8.28 -2.39
N GLY A 343 -4.62 -7.15 -1.80
CA GLY A 343 -5.13 -5.99 -2.54
C GLY A 343 -4.03 -5.13 -3.16
N PRO A 344 -4.40 -4.05 -3.86
CA PRO A 344 -3.46 -3.11 -4.44
C PRO A 344 -2.66 -2.36 -3.36
N ILE A 345 -1.45 -1.93 -3.72
CA ILE A 345 -0.65 -1.01 -2.94
C ILE A 345 -0.71 0.37 -3.62
N PHE A 346 -0.97 1.40 -2.84
CA PHE A 346 -0.97 2.77 -3.32
C PHE A 346 0.34 3.45 -2.91
N ALA A 347 0.98 4.13 -3.84
CA ALA A 347 2.25 4.80 -3.63
C ALA A 347 2.15 6.31 -3.87
N LYS A 348 2.88 7.08 -3.07
CA LYS A 348 3.14 8.49 -3.29
C LYS A 348 4.62 8.75 -3.08
N MET A 349 5.18 9.68 -3.86
CA MET A 349 6.61 9.97 -3.80
C MET A 349 6.84 11.47 -3.67
N GLU A 350 7.87 11.82 -2.93
CA GLU A 350 8.39 13.15 -2.80
C GLU A 350 9.90 13.10 -2.95
N ILE A 351 10.45 14.00 -3.76
CA ILE A 351 11.91 14.14 -3.95
C ILE A 351 12.29 15.48 -3.37
N SER A 352 13.31 15.52 -2.52
CA SER A 352 13.75 16.75 -1.85
C SER A 352 15.26 16.95 -1.99
N GLY A 353 15.71 18.20 -1.80
CA GLY A 353 17.12 18.57 -1.90
C GLY A 353 17.67 18.57 -3.32
N VAL A 354 16.79 18.74 -4.33
CA VAL A 354 17.16 18.60 -5.75
C VAL A 354 17.23 19.92 -6.52
N TRP A 355 17.21 21.05 -5.82
CA TRP A 355 17.31 22.37 -6.45
C TRP A 355 18.56 22.50 -7.33
N ARG A 356 18.36 22.89 -8.59
CA ARG A 356 19.40 23.09 -9.61
C ARG A 356 20.36 21.91 -9.77
N THR A 357 19.85 20.70 -9.62
CA THR A 357 20.64 19.51 -9.86
C THR A 357 20.43 18.96 -11.25
N ILE A 358 21.45 18.30 -11.78
CA ILE A 358 21.45 17.57 -13.04
C ILE A 358 21.41 16.09 -12.68
N PRO A 359 20.39 15.30 -13.09
CA PRO A 359 20.38 13.86 -12.89
C PRO A 359 21.42 13.20 -13.79
N PHE A 360 22.22 12.30 -13.22
CA PHE A 360 23.22 11.51 -13.92
C PHE A 360 22.84 10.04 -13.97
N PHE A 361 22.82 9.49 -15.18
CA PHE A 361 22.72 8.06 -15.44
C PHE A 361 23.84 7.61 -16.39
N ASP A 362 24.54 6.53 -16.03
CA ASP A 362 25.62 5.94 -16.79
C ASP A 362 25.10 5.00 -17.89
N THR A 363 24.15 5.50 -18.73
CA THR A 363 23.58 4.78 -19.86
C THR A 363 23.71 5.60 -21.14
N HIS A 364 23.99 4.93 -22.26
CA HIS A 364 24.10 5.61 -23.55
C HIS A 364 22.81 6.30 -23.95
N HIS A 365 21.67 5.65 -23.67
CA HIS A 365 20.36 6.16 -24.00
C HIS A 365 20.11 7.54 -23.36
N VAL A 366 20.26 7.66 -22.03
CA VAL A 366 20.03 8.93 -21.32
C VAL A 366 20.98 10.03 -21.81
N LEU A 367 22.25 9.70 -22.09
CA LEU A 367 23.18 10.69 -22.60
C LEU A 367 22.89 11.10 -24.04
N ASN A 368 22.32 10.24 -24.88
CA ASN A 368 21.83 10.63 -26.21
C ASN A 368 20.68 11.65 -26.10
N GLU A 369 19.76 11.43 -25.17
CA GLU A 369 18.69 12.39 -24.88
C GLU A 369 19.25 13.73 -24.42
N TYR A 370 20.26 13.72 -23.55
CA TYR A 370 20.92 14.94 -23.09
C TYR A 370 21.70 15.67 -24.20
N GLU A 371 22.26 14.95 -25.15
CA GLU A 371 22.90 15.56 -26.35
C GLU A 371 21.84 16.22 -27.24
N LYS A 372 20.70 15.56 -27.44
CA LYS A 372 19.65 16.01 -28.35
C LYS A 372 18.83 17.17 -27.77
N HIS A 373 18.48 17.09 -26.48
CA HIS A 373 17.53 18.00 -25.83
C HIS A 373 18.14 18.91 -24.77
N GLY A 374 19.39 18.71 -24.38
CA GLY A 374 20.09 19.43 -23.32
C GLY A 374 20.00 18.69 -21.97
N LEU A 375 20.92 19.09 -21.06
CA LEU A 375 20.93 18.56 -19.70
C LEU A 375 19.72 19.11 -18.93
N PRO A 376 18.87 18.26 -18.34
CA PRO A 376 17.76 18.73 -17.51
C PRO A 376 18.31 19.38 -16.24
N LEU A 377 17.69 20.47 -15.84
CA LEU A 377 18.00 21.16 -14.60
C LEU A 377 16.74 21.22 -13.75
N VAL A 378 16.77 20.56 -12.61
CA VAL A 378 15.62 20.54 -11.70
C VAL A 378 15.39 21.92 -11.11
N LEU A 379 14.21 22.51 -11.35
CA LEU A 379 13.88 23.89 -10.96
C LEU A 379 13.11 23.99 -9.63
N GLN A 380 12.86 22.88 -8.96
CA GLN A 380 12.18 22.83 -7.66
C GLN A 380 13.06 22.10 -6.66
N ASP A 381 13.11 22.58 -5.43
CA ASP A 381 13.84 21.87 -4.36
C ASP A 381 13.06 20.67 -3.85
N ARG A 382 11.74 20.75 -3.91
CA ARG A 382 10.83 19.67 -3.51
C ARG A 382 9.88 19.37 -4.68
N VAL A 383 9.93 18.16 -5.16
CA VAL A 383 9.07 17.66 -6.24
C VAL A 383 8.15 16.59 -5.68
N THR A 384 6.86 16.85 -5.69
CA THR A 384 5.84 15.87 -5.25
C THR A 384 5.20 15.26 -6.48
N ILE A 385 5.28 13.94 -6.59
CA ILE A 385 4.63 13.18 -7.64
C ILE A 385 3.18 12.97 -7.21
N TYR A 386 2.25 13.52 -7.99
CA TYR A 386 0.83 13.66 -7.69
C TYR A 386 0.55 14.52 -6.43
N SER A 387 0.01 15.71 -6.62
CA SER A 387 -0.40 16.59 -5.53
C SER A 387 -1.70 16.11 -4.89
N GLY A 388 -1.89 16.40 -3.60
CA GLY A 388 -3.08 16.03 -2.85
C GLY A 388 -2.88 14.86 -1.88
N SER A 389 -3.94 14.46 -1.22
CA SER A 389 -3.94 13.40 -0.20
C SER A 389 -5.15 12.47 -0.29
N ASP A 390 -5.98 12.63 -1.32
CA ASP A 390 -7.06 11.72 -1.66
C ASP A 390 -6.53 10.49 -2.43
N LYS A 391 -7.37 9.49 -2.65
CA LYS A 391 -7.01 8.27 -3.37
C LYS A 391 -6.47 8.56 -4.78
N GLY A 392 -7.05 9.52 -5.50
CA GLY A 392 -6.63 9.90 -6.85
C GLY A 392 -5.26 10.60 -6.91
N SER A 393 -4.69 10.95 -5.75
CA SER A 393 -3.35 11.54 -5.62
C SER A 393 -2.24 10.52 -5.35
N PHE A 394 -2.55 9.22 -5.44
CA PHE A 394 -1.60 8.13 -5.29
C PHE A 394 -1.56 7.30 -6.56
N VAL A 395 -0.40 6.74 -6.86
CA VAL A 395 -0.23 5.73 -7.91
C VAL A 395 -0.72 4.41 -7.36
N GLU A 396 -1.67 3.78 -8.05
CA GLU A 396 -2.08 2.41 -7.74
C GLU A 396 -1.10 1.44 -8.39
N LEU A 397 -0.27 0.81 -7.57
CA LEU A 397 0.62 -0.24 -8.02
C LEU A 397 -0.19 -1.54 -8.12
N SER A 398 -0.11 -2.22 -9.27
CA SER A 398 -0.90 -3.42 -9.55
C SER A 398 -0.76 -4.45 -8.44
N GLY A 399 -1.89 -4.99 -8.01
CA GLY A 399 -1.98 -5.88 -6.86
C GLY A 399 -1.26 -7.22 -7.06
N LEU A 400 -0.97 -7.89 -5.95
CA LEU A 400 -0.37 -9.23 -5.88
C LEU A 400 -1.27 -10.36 -6.44
N GLN A 401 -2.17 -10.06 -7.37
CA GLN A 401 -3.13 -11.03 -7.92
C GLN A 401 -2.51 -12.04 -8.89
N ASP A 402 -1.26 -11.84 -9.32
CA ASP A 402 -0.55 -12.79 -10.17
C ASP A 402 0.29 -13.74 -9.32
N ASP A 403 0.25 -15.04 -9.64
CA ASP A 403 1.09 -16.09 -9.03
C ASP A 403 2.61 -15.84 -9.24
N ASP A 404 2.99 -14.85 -10.04
CA ASP A 404 4.37 -14.46 -10.34
C ASP A 404 4.82 -13.22 -9.54
N ILE A 405 5.30 -13.48 -8.31
CA ILE A 405 5.84 -12.46 -7.40
C ILE A 405 7.01 -11.66 -8.04
N GLU A 406 7.82 -12.32 -8.86
CA GLU A 406 8.96 -11.68 -9.54
C GLU A 406 8.52 -10.65 -10.58
N LYS A 407 7.55 -11.00 -11.38
CA LYS A 407 6.96 -10.09 -12.38
C LYS A 407 6.33 -8.87 -11.70
N HIS A 408 5.58 -9.10 -10.61
CA HIS A 408 4.98 -8.03 -9.83
C HIS A 408 6.03 -7.08 -9.25
N ARG A 409 7.12 -7.62 -8.69
CA ARG A 409 8.25 -6.86 -8.16
C ARG A 409 8.89 -5.95 -9.22
N ILE A 410 9.13 -6.50 -10.42
CA ILE A 410 9.73 -5.75 -11.53
C ILE A 410 8.78 -4.63 -11.98
N LEU A 411 7.49 -4.91 -12.13
CA LEU A 411 6.50 -3.91 -12.54
C LEU A 411 6.42 -2.77 -11.52
N MET A 412 6.30 -3.07 -10.23
CA MET A 412 6.25 -2.08 -9.17
C MET A 412 7.49 -1.17 -9.16
N ALA A 413 8.68 -1.77 -9.19
CA ALA A 413 9.93 -1.01 -9.17
C ALA A 413 10.10 -0.14 -10.42
N THR A 414 9.72 -0.67 -11.57
CA THR A 414 9.78 0.03 -12.86
C THR A 414 8.82 1.21 -12.90
N GLU A 415 7.59 1.04 -12.44
CA GLU A 415 6.59 2.09 -12.38
C GLU A 415 7.04 3.24 -11.48
N LEU A 416 7.52 2.94 -10.27
CA LEU A 416 8.08 3.93 -9.36
C LEU A 416 9.29 4.66 -9.98
N PHE A 417 10.18 3.92 -10.64
CA PHE A 417 11.34 4.49 -11.31
C PHE A 417 10.97 5.46 -12.43
N VAL A 418 10.00 5.10 -13.28
CA VAL A 418 9.52 5.95 -14.38
C VAL A 418 8.95 7.27 -13.85
N HIS A 419 8.15 7.23 -12.78
CA HIS A 419 7.60 8.43 -12.17
C HIS A 419 8.68 9.35 -11.59
N ILE A 420 9.71 8.79 -10.95
CA ILE A 420 10.84 9.57 -10.42
C ILE A 420 11.66 10.18 -11.58
N ALA A 421 11.90 9.41 -12.63
CA ALA A 421 12.61 9.86 -13.82
C ALA A 421 11.93 11.08 -14.47
N HIS A 422 10.63 10.98 -14.71
CA HIS A 422 9.85 12.09 -15.26
C HIS A 422 9.87 13.33 -14.37
N ALA A 423 9.77 13.13 -13.04
CA ALA A 423 9.82 14.23 -12.08
C ALA A 423 11.18 14.97 -12.08
N LEU A 424 12.25 14.29 -12.45
CA LEU A 424 13.60 14.83 -12.56
C LEU A 424 13.95 15.32 -13.99
N GLY A 425 13.01 15.24 -14.92
CA GLY A 425 13.13 15.85 -16.25
C GLY A 425 13.78 14.97 -17.31
N PHE A 426 13.78 13.64 -17.13
CA PHE A 426 14.23 12.73 -18.20
C PHE A 426 13.24 11.58 -18.41
N HIS A 427 13.21 11.07 -19.65
CA HIS A 427 12.36 9.96 -20.02
C HIS A 427 13.19 8.65 -20.01
N PRO A 428 12.83 7.63 -19.24
CA PRO A 428 13.59 6.39 -19.17
C PRO A 428 13.41 5.48 -20.37
N ALA A 429 12.35 5.66 -21.17
CA ALA A 429 12.17 4.97 -22.44
C ALA A 429 12.80 5.79 -23.57
N ALA A 430 13.47 5.10 -24.50
CA ALA A 430 14.02 5.73 -25.69
C ALA A 430 12.90 6.41 -26.51
N ASP A 431 13.29 7.48 -27.25
CA ASP A 431 12.39 8.20 -28.14
C ASP A 431 11.52 7.22 -28.95
N GLN A 432 10.21 7.48 -28.94
CA GLN A 432 9.26 6.79 -29.82
C GLN A 432 9.35 7.36 -31.25
N ASP A 433 10.55 7.51 -31.78
CA ASP A 433 10.70 7.70 -33.21
C ASP A 433 10.46 6.34 -33.87
N ASP A 434 9.29 6.17 -34.44
CA ASP A 434 8.76 5.15 -35.38
C ASP A 434 9.04 3.65 -35.13
N ASP A 435 9.99 3.24 -34.32
CA ASP A 435 10.38 1.84 -34.12
C ASP A 435 10.01 1.24 -32.73
N GLY A 436 9.22 1.98 -31.91
CA GLY A 436 8.60 1.43 -30.70
C GLY A 436 9.59 0.79 -29.72
N VAL A 437 10.66 1.50 -29.32
CA VAL A 437 11.57 0.98 -28.30
C VAL A 437 10.83 0.92 -26.97
N ASP A 438 10.51 -0.28 -26.56
CA ASP A 438 9.88 -0.59 -25.29
C ASP A 438 10.87 -0.31 -24.15
N PHE A 439 10.39 0.30 -23.04
CA PHE A 439 11.18 0.48 -21.81
C PHE A 439 11.84 -0.82 -21.34
N SER A 440 11.26 -1.98 -21.65
CA SER A 440 11.82 -3.30 -21.34
C SER A 440 13.23 -3.49 -21.91
N SER A 441 13.55 -2.91 -23.06
CA SER A 441 14.89 -2.98 -23.67
C SER A 441 15.92 -2.11 -22.93
N SER A 442 15.47 -1.03 -22.28
CA SER A 442 16.34 -0.11 -21.53
C SER A 442 16.57 -0.53 -20.07
N VAL A 443 15.71 -1.36 -19.50
CA VAL A 443 15.83 -1.81 -18.09
C VAL A 443 17.19 -2.47 -17.83
N GLY A 444 17.66 -3.32 -18.74
CA GLY A 444 18.96 -3.97 -18.63
C GLY A 444 20.13 -2.99 -18.50
N ASP A 445 20.09 -1.87 -19.22
CA ASP A 445 21.14 -0.84 -19.16
C ASP A 445 21.11 -0.10 -17.81
N PHE A 446 19.94 0.23 -17.29
CA PHE A 446 19.79 0.82 -15.96
C PHE A 446 20.24 -0.13 -14.84
N LEU A 447 19.95 -1.42 -14.95
CA LEU A 447 20.41 -2.43 -13.99
C LEU A 447 21.94 -2.58 -14.03
N ASN A 448 22.53 -2.60 -15.22
CA ASN A 448 24.00 -2.64 -15.39
C ASN A 448 24.67 -1.37 -14.84
N ALA A 449 24.04 -0.19 -15.00
CA ALA A 449 24.50 1.05 -14.39
C ALA A 449 24.44 0.98 -12.86
N GLY A 450 23.39 0.38 -12.31
CA GLY A 450 23.24 0.14 -10.87
C GLY A 450 24.33 -0.77 -10.29
N LEU A 451 24.72 -1.83 -11.00
CA LEU A 451 25.83 -2.69 -10.57
C LEU A 451 27.16 -1.90 -10.50
N ARG A 452 27.44 -1.06 -11.50
CA ARG A 452 28.61 -0.18 -11.44
C ARG A 452 28.55 0.81 -10.29
N ALA A 453 27.34 1.34 -10.01
CA ALA A 453 27.13 2.27 -8.90
C ALA A 453 27.46 1.66 -7.54
N LEU A 454 27.20 0.37 -7.33
CA LEU A 454 27.60 -0.32 -6.09
C LEU A 454 29.12 -0.29 -5.89
N ASP A 455 29.90 -0.50 -6.94
CA ASP A 455 31.36 -0.47 -6.85
C ASP A 455 31.88 0.98 -6.68
N VAL A 456 31.28 1.94 -7.36
CA VAL A 456 31.61 3.36 -7.18
C VAL A 456 31.35 3.82 -5.74
N GLN A 457 30.21 3.43 -5.14
CA GLN A 457 29.92 3.78 -3.75
C GLN A 457 30.87 3.14 -2.76
N LYS A 458 31.22 1.86 -2.93
CA LYS A 458 32.25 1.21 -2.09
C LYS A 458 33.56 1.99 -2.12
N ASN A 459 34.02 2.42 -3.31
CA ASN A 459 35.24 3.20 -3.48
C ASN A 459 35.13 4.58 -2.81
N ARG A 460 33.98 5.25 -2.89
CA ARG A 460 33.74 6.55 -2.22
C ARG A 460 33.83 6.42 -0.70
N THR A 461 33.25 5.35 -0.13
CA THR A 461 33.28 5.10 1.32
C THR A 461 34.71 4.79 1.82
N GLN A 462 35.53 4.09 1.02
CA GLN A 462 36.93 3.79 1.38
C GLN A 462 37.87 5.00 1.32
N ARG A 463 37.51 6.05 0.58
CA ARG A 463 38.29 7.29 0.43
C ARG A 463 37.95 8.37 1.49
N ARG A 464 36.86 8.20 2.26
CA ARG A 464 36.50 9.02 3.40
C ARG A 464 37.18 8.51 4.67
#